data_a228819e5e14602dedce9b6edcf4340f
#
_entry.id   a228819e5e14602dedce9b6edcf4340f
#
_cell.length_a   1.000
_cell.length_b   1.000
_cell.length_c   1.000
_cell.angle_alpha   90.00
_cell.angle_beta   90.00
_cell.angle_gamma   90.00
#
_symmetry.space_group_name_H-M   'P 1'
#
loop_
_entity.id
_entity.type
_entity.pdbx_description
1 polymer ?
#
loop_
_entity_poly.entity_id
_entity_poly.type
_entity_poly.pdbx_seq_one_letter_code
_entity_poly.pdbx_strand_id
1 'polypeptide(L)'
;MRPEDLAIPEDALSETFLAATGPGGQNVNKVATAVQLRVDLFKLGLHPDAYERLKVIAGSKVTSGGELLITARRFRTQDANRADARRRLAEMIAAAHMVHRKRKPTRVSKAVKAKRVEKKRQRSSVKQARGKVTFD
;
A
#
# COMPACT_ATOMS: atom_id res chain seq x y z
N MET A 1 -11.11 8.48 -11.80
CA MET A 1 -12.20 8.39 -10.81
C MET A 1 -11.70 9.08 -9.55
N ARG A 2 -12.36 10.13 -9.12
CA ARG A 2 -12.00 10.86 -7.88
C ARG A 2 -12.63 10.15 -6.69
N PRO A 3 -12.06 10.22 -5.48
CA PRO A 3 -12.66 9.61 -4.29
C PRO A 3 -14.09 10.08 -4.01
N GLU A 4 -14.41 11.29 -4.44
CA GLU A 4 -15.71 11.95 -4.26
C GLU A 4 -16.81 11.39 -5.16
N ASP A 5 -16.44 10.74 -6.29
CA ASP A 5 -17.37 10.19 -7.29
C ASP A 5 -17.77 8.74 -6.97
N LEU A 6 -17.27 8.16 -5.87
CA LEU A 6 -17.53 6.77 -5.49
C LEU A 6 -18.82 6.68 -4.68
N ALA A 7 -19.87 6.13 -5.30
CA ALA A 7 -21.08 5.73 -4.59
C ALA A 7 -20.77 4.47 -3.74
N ILE A 8 -20.52 4.68 -2.45
CA ILE A 8 -20.32 3.59 -1.48
C ILE A 8 -21.70 3.22 -0.93
N PRO A 9 -22.16 1.96 -1.08
CA PRO A 9 -23.46 1.54 -0.55
C PRO A 9 -23.46 1.64 0.98
N GLU A 10 -24.45 2.29 1.57
CA GLU A 10 -24.55 2.45 3.02
C GLU A 10 -24.78 1.11 3.75
N ASP A 11 -25.41 0.13 3.09
CA ASP A 11 -25.61 -1.23 3.61
C ASP A 11 -24.32 -2.06 3.70
N ALA A 12 -23.25 -1.61 3.02
CA ALA A 12 -21.91 -2.19 3.16
C ALA A 12 -21.15 -1.63 4.37
N LEU A 13 -21.66 -0.57 5.02
CA LEU A 13 -20.98 0.15 6.10
C LEU A 13 -21.64 -0.14 7.46
N SER A 14 -20.81 -0.35 8.47
CA SER A 14 -21.22 -0.42 9.87
C SER A 14 -20.27 0.43 10.70
N GLU A 15 -20.81 1.32 11.52
CA GLU A 15 -20.04 2.23 12.36
C GLU A 15 -20.16 1.82 13.83
N THR A 16 -19.04 1.74 14.52
CA THR A 16 -18.98 1.49 15.98
C THR A 16 -18.18 2.63 16.62
N PHE A 17 -18.71 3.14 17.73
CA PHE A 17 -18.07 4.23 18.47
C PHE A 17 -17.27 3.65 19.62
N LEU A 18 -16.02 4.08 19.74
CA LEU A 18 -15.08 3.60 20.74
C LEU A 18 -14.62 4.77 21.62
N ALA A 19 -14.35 4.47 22.88
CA ALA A 19 -13.69 5.44 23.76
C ALA A 19 -12.31 5.76 23.19
N ALA A 20 -11.98 7.06 23.09
CA ALA A 20 -10.67 7.47 22.65
C ALA A 20 -9.65 7.14 23.74
N THR A 21 -8.71 6.25 23.45
CA THR A 21 -7.56 5.96 24.30
C THR A 21 -6.40 6.87 23.93
N GLY A 22 -5.90 7.68 24.87
CA GLY A 22 -4.75 8.55 24.61
C GLY A 22 -4.31 9.31 25.88
N PRO A 23 -3.09 9.89 25.89
CA PRO A 23 -2.67 10.79 26.95
C PRO A 23 -3.49 12.07 26.87
N GLY A 24 -4.47 12.24 27.74
CA GLY A 24 -5.33 13.41 27.83
C GLY A 24 -6.12 13.39 29.13
N GLY A 25 -6.59 14.56 29.57
CA GLY A 25 -7.29 14.72 30.85
C GLY A 25 -8.56 13.86 30.98
N GLN A 26 -9.19 13.90 32.14
CA GLN A 26 -10.30 13.00 32.56
C GLN A 26 -11.48 12.86 31.57
N ASN A 27 -11.69 13.82 30.66
CA ASN A 27 -12.77 13.77 29.68
C ASN A 27 -12.48 12.90 28.45
N VAL A 28 -11.21 12.60 28.14
CA VAL A 28 -10.82 11.81 26.94
C VAL A 28 -11.30 10.37 27.06
N ASN A 29 -11.31 9.83 28.25
CA ASN A 29 -11.72 8.42 28.51
C ASN A 29 -13.24 8.23 28.68
N LYS A 30 -14.02 9.31 28.79
CA LYS A 30 -15.47 9.24 28.99
C LYS A 30 -16.29 9.48 27.73
N VAL A 31 -15.70 10.05 26.67
CA VAL A 31 -16.41 10.39 25.44
C VAL A 31 -15.95 9.46 24.33
N ALA A 32 -16.89 8.69 23.76
CA ALA A 32 -16.64 7.79 22.62
C ALA A 32 -16.51 8.57 21.32
N THR A 33 -15.40 9.30 21.13
CA THR A 33 -15.14 10.10 19.93
C THR A 33 -14.46 9.34 18.81
N ALA A 34 -13.82 8.21 19.11
CA ALA A 34 -13.20 7.37 18.09
C ALA A 34 -14.27 6.59 17.31
N VAL A 35 -14.10 6.52 16.01
CA VAL A 35 -14.99 5.80 15.08
C VAL A 35 -14.25 4.63 14.48
N GLN A 36 -14.82 3.44 14.59
CA GLN A 36 -14.41 2.26 13.84
C GLN A 36 -15.43 2.01 12.73
N LEU A 37 -15.02 2.22 11.50
CA LEU A 37 -15.79 1.91 10.31
C LEU A 37 -15.45 0.49 9.86
N ARG A 38 -16.47 -0.36 9.80
CA ARG A 38 -16.40 -1.72 9.28
C ARG A 38 -17.08 -1.73 7.91
N VAL A 39 -16.39 -2.28 6.92
CA VAL A 39 -16.84 -2.27 5.53
C VAL A 39 -16.86 -3.69 5.00
N ASP A 40 -18.00 -4.16 4.55
CA ASP A 40 -18.14 -5.43 3.86
C ASP A 40 -17.66 -5.26 2.41
N LEU A 41 -16.50 -5.85 2.10
CA LEU A 41 -15.87 -5.70 0.79
C LEU A 41 -16.65 -6.38 -0.34
N PHE A 42 -17.44 -7.40 -0.03
CA PHE A 42 -18.27 -8.08 -1.05
C PHE A 42 -19.44 -7.20 -1.49
N LYS A 43 -20.05 -6.47 -0.56
CA LYS A 43 -21.16 -5.55 -0.86
C LYS A 43 -20.74 -4.30 -1.64
N LEU A 44 -19.44 -3.99 -1.69
CA LEU A 44 -18.95 -2.87 -2.50
C LEU A 44 -19.09 -3.09 -4.02
N GLY A 45 -19.35 -4.31 -4.48
CA GLY A 45 -19.53 -4.62 -5.91
C GLY A 45 -18.31 -4.31 -6.78
N LEU A 46 -17.10 -4.38 -6.21
CA LEU A 46 -15.85 -4.09 -6.92
C LEU A 46 -15.55 -5.16 -7.97
N HIS A 47 -14.94 -4.74 -9.09
CA HIS A 47 -14.38 -5.70 -10.04
C HIS A 47 -13.31 -6.58 -9.34
N PRO A 48 -13.20 -7.90 -9.65
CA PRO A 48 -12.28 -8.83 -8.98
C PRO A 48 -10.85 -8.30 -8.85
N ASP A 49 -10.30 -7.70 -9.91
CA ASP A 49 -8.95 -7.13 -9.88
C ASP A 49 -8.82 -5.93 -8.92
N ALA A 50 -9.87 -5.11 -8.80
CA ALA A 50 -9.91 -3.99 -7.87
C ALA A 50 -10.05 -4.49 -6.42
N TYR A 51 -10.84 -5.53 -6.20
CA TYR A 51 -10.99 -6.19 -4.91
C TYR A 51 -9.65 -6.74 -4.40
N GLU A 52 -8.91 -7.48 -5.24
CA GLU A 52 -7.59 -8.00 -4.84
C GLU A 52 -6.58 -6.88 -4.58
N ARG A 53 -6.57 -5.82 -5.40
CA ARG A 53 -5.72 -4.65 -5.14
C ARG A 53 -6.11 -3.95 -3.83
N LEU A 54 -7.40 -3.83 -3.54
CA LEU A 54 -7.87 -3.24 -2.29
C LEU A 54 -7.39 -4.03 -1.07
N LYS A 55 -7.45 -5.36 -1.12
CA LYS A 55 -6.90 -6.23 -0.05
C LYS A 55 -5.41 -5.99 0.17
N VAL A 56 -4.64 -5.86 -0.91
CA VAL A 56 -3.20 -5.56 -0.82
C VAL A 56 -2.95 -4.18 -0.20
N ILE A 57 -3.70 -3.14 -0.62
CA ILE A 57 -3.59 -1.77 -0.10
C ILE A 57 -3.99 -1.71 1.38
N ALA A 58 -5.05 -2.39 1.75
CA ALA A 58 -5.56 -2.40 3.11
C ALA A 58 -4.70 -3.25 4.06
N GLY A 59 -4.03 -4.28 3.55
CA GLY A 59 -3.14 -5.15 4.30
C GLY A 59 -3.82 -5.79 5.52
N SER A 60 -3.20 -5.67 6.70
CA SER A 60 -3.70 -6.25 7.96
C SER A 60 -5.04 -5.71 8.46
N LYS A 61 -5.59 -4.67 7.83
CA LYS A 61 -6.91 -4.12 8.17
C LYS A 61 -8.06 -4.96 7.63
N VAL A 62 -7.80 -5.90 6.73
CA VAL A 62 -8.82 -6.82 6.22
C VAL A 62 -8.86 -8.05 7.09
N THR A 63 -10.05 -8.38 7.59
CA THR A 63 -10.29 -9.58 8.38
C THR A 63 -10.39 -10.82 7.48
N SER A 64 -10.25 -12.00 8.06
CA SER A 64 -10.46 -13.27 7.35
C SER A 64 -11.87 -13.42 6.77
N GLY A 65 -12.84 -12.70 7.33
CA GLY A 65 -14.22 -12.68 6.85
C GLY A 65 -14.48 -11.74 5.66
N GLY A 66 -13.45 -11.06 5.13
CA GLY A 66 -13.63 -10.14 4.00
C GLY A 66 -14.12 -8.74 4.41
N GLU A 67 -14.01 -8.38 5.68
CA GLU A 67 -14.36 -7.05 6.17
C GLU A 67 -13.11 -6.18 6.32
N LEU A 68 -13.20 -4.92 5.93
CA LEU A 68 -12.16 -3.91 6.13
C LEU A 68 -12.49 -3.06 7.37
N LEU A 69 -11.54 -2.97 8.30
CA LEU A 69 -11.66 -2.19 9.54
C LEU A 69 -10.82 -0.91 9.46
N ILE A 70 -11.48 0.24 9.55
CA ILE A 70 -10.82 1.55 9.56
C ILE A 70 -11.12 2.24 10.89
N THR A 71 -10.11 2.47 11.71
CA THR A 71 -10.26 3.22 12.96
C THR A 71 -9.77 4.66 12.77
N ALA A 72 -10.66 5.62 13.03
CA ALA A 72 -10.37 7.06 13.03
C ALA A 72 -10.51 7.62 14.44
N ARG A 73 -9.43 8.20 14.96
CA ARG A 73 -9.35 8.79 16.31
C ARG A 73 -8.53 10.08 16.35
N ARG A 74 -8.34 10.70 15.19
CA ARG A 74 -7.46 11.87 15.06
C ARG A 74 -8.10 13.14 15.56
N PHE A 75 -9.42 13.26 15.41
CA PHE A 75 -10.15 14.49 15.72
C PHE A 75 -10.87 14.38 17.06
N ARG A 76 -11.22 15.55 17.63
CA ARG A 76 -11.91 15.64 18.93
C ARG A 76 -13.39 15.34 18.85
N THR A 77 -14.00 15.40 17.66
CA THR A 77 -15.43 15.16 17.45
C THR A 77 -15.66 13.86 16.72
N GLN A 78 -16.76 13.21 17.05
CA GLN A 78 -17.19 11.97 16.41
C GLN A 78 -17.45 12.16 14.91
N ASP A 79 -18.11 13.25 14.53
CA ASP A 79 -18.43 13.54 13.13
C ASP A 79 -17.18 13.78 12.27
N ALA A 80 -16.17 14.48 12.81
CA ALA A 80 -14.90 14.65 12.11
C ALA A 80 -14.14 13.32 11.95
N ASN A 81 -14.19 12.43 12.94
CA ASN A 81 -13.59 11.09 12.83
C ASN A 81 -14.37 10.21 11.85
N ARG A 82 -15.70 10.30 11.80
CA ARG A 82 -16.53 9.61 10.80
C ARG A 82 -16.18 10.06 9.40
N ALA A 83 -16.08 11.36 9.16
CA ALA A 83 -15.68 11.90 7.87
C ALA A 83 -14.26 11.46 7.47
N ASP A 84 -13.31 11.42 8.42
CA ASP A 84 -11.95 10.93 8.17
C ASP A 84 -11.92 9.44 7.80
N ALA A 85 -12.70 8.61 8.50
CA ALA A 85 -12.80 7.18 8.18
C ALA A 85 -13.37 6.94 6.77
N ARG A 86 -14.44 7.64 6.41
CA ARG A 86 -15.06 7.56 5.07
C ARG A 86 -14.12 8.09 3.98
N ARG A 87 -13.40 9.17 4.22
CA ARG A 87 -12.39 9.71 3.30
C ARG A 87 -11.27 8.70 3.05
N ARG A 88 -10.72 8.06 4.09
CA ARG A 88 -9.69 7.02 3.97
C ARG A 88 -10.19 5.82 3.18
N LEU A 89 -11.44 5.40 3.38
CA LEU A 89 -12.07 4.35 2.59
C LEU A 89 -12.12 4.73 1.11
N ALA A 90 -12.62 5.91 0.78
CA ALA A 90 -12.72 6.41 -0.59
C ALA A 90 -11.33 6.51 -1.27
N GLU A 91 -10.29 6.97 -0.56
CA GLU A 91 -8.91 7.00 -1.04
C GLU A 91 -8.38 5.60 -1.37
N MET A 92 -8.64 4.61 -0.49
CA MET A 92 -8.21 3.21 -0.72
C MET A 92 -8.93 2.58 -1.91
N ILE A 93 -10.25 2.82 -2.05
CA ILE A 93 -11.02 2.32 -3.21
C ILE A 93 -10.53 3.00 -4.50
N ALA A 94 -10.32 4.31 -4.50
CA ALA A 94 -9.78 5.03 -5.66
C ALA A 94 -8.40 4.49 -6.08
N ALA A 95 -7.51 4.25 -5.11
CA ALA A 95 -6.21 3.64 -5.36
C ALA A 95 -6.32 2.21 -5.92
N ALA A 96 -7.31 1.42 -5.46
CA ALA A 96 -7.56 0.07 -5.96
C ALA A 96 -8.04 0.06 -7.43
N HIS A 97 -8.73 1.10 -7.87
CA HIS A 97 -9.12 1.25 -9.28
C HIS A 97 -7.95 1.67 -10.19
N MET A 98 -6.86 2.22 -9.63
CA MET A 98 -5.69 2.60 -10.43
C MET A 98 -4.91 1.37 -10.87
N VAL A 99 -4.84 1.15 -12.19
CA VAL A 99 -4.05 0.09 -12.79
C VAL A 99 -2.66 0.63 -13.13
N HIS A 100 -1.65 0.19 -12.37
CA HIS A 100 -0.26 0.53 -12.70
C HIS A 100 0.23 -0.27 -13.90
N ARG A 101 0.81 0.41 -14.89
CA ARG A 101 1.47 -0.26 -16.03
C ARG A 101 2.61 -1.13 -15.52
N LYS A 102 2.62 -2.42 -15.89
CA LYS A 102 3.78 -3.30 -15.67
C LYS A 102 5.03 -2.66 -16.28
N ARG A 103 6.05 -2.41 -15.45
CA ARG A 103 7.34 -1.91 -15.91
C ARG A 103 8.00 -2.99 -16.78
N LYS A 104 8.20 -2.70 -18.07
CA LYS A 104 8.95 -3.59 -18.96
C LYS A 104 10.44 -3.55 -18.55
N PRO A 105 11.11 -4.70 -18.37
CA PRO A 105 12.54 -4.72 -18.07
C PRO A 105 13.32 -4.11 -19.23
N THR A 106 14.22 -3.17 -18.90
CA THR A 106 15.06 -2.50 -19.89
C THR A 106 16.14 -3.48 -20.39
N ARG A 107 16.21 -3.71 -21.70
CA ARG A 107 17.29 -4.50 -22.29
C ARG A 107 18.63 -3.77 -22.15
N VAL A 108 19.65 -4.53 -21.76
CA VAL A 108 21.03 -4.02 -21.71
C VAL A 108 21.49 -3.64 -23.12
N SER A 109 21.96 -2.41 -23.31
CA SER A 109 22.40 -1.92 -24.61
C SER A 109 23.61 -2.69 -25.17
N LYS A 110 23.76 -2.74 -26.49
CA LYS A 110 24.92 -3.36 -27.15
C LYS A 110 26.24 -2.76 -26.68
N ALA A 111 26.29 -1.44 -26.47
CA ALA A 111 27.49 -0.74 -25.95
C ALA A 111 27.91 -1.21 -24.56
N VAL A 112 26.95 -1.41 -23.64
CA VAL A 112 27.25 -1.93 -22.30
C VAL A 112 27.75 -3.36 -22.35
N LYS A 113 27.19 -4.21 -23.23
CA LYS A 113 27.69 -5.58 -23.45
C LYS A 113 29.11 -5.58 -23.98
N ALA A 114 29.40 -4.76 -25.01
CA ALA A 114 30.75 -4.61 -25.58
C ALA A 114 31.76 -4.16 -24.50
N LYS A 115 31.41 -3.13 -23.72
CA LYS A 115 32.27 -2.63 -22.64
C LYS A 115 32.54 -3.69 -21.56
N ARG A 116 31.56 -4.56 -21.28
CA ARG A 116 31.74 -5.68 -20.34
C ARG A 116 32.70 -6.74 -20.86
N VAL A 117 32.61 -7.05 -22.16
CA VAL A 117 33.53 -8.00 -22.83
C VAL A 117 34.94 -7.43 -22.85
N GLU A 118 35.10 -6.15 -23.19
CA GLU A 118 36.38 -5.45 -23.21
C GLU A 118 37.06 -5.47 -21.83
N LYS A 119 36.33 -5.14 -20.76
CA LYS A 119 36.85 -5.24 -19.39
C LYS A 119 37.27 -6.67 -19.02
N LYS A 120 36.54 -7.70 -19.50
CA LYS A 120 36.95 -9.10 -19.29
C LYS A 120 38.26 -9.42 -20.00
N ARG A 121 38.45 -9.00 -21.27
CA ARG A 121 39.69 -9.17 -22.04
C ARG A 121 40.87 -8.51 -21.35
N GLN A 122 40.71 -7.25 -20.92
CA GLN A 122 41.75 -6.53 -20.19
C GLN A 122 42.19 -7.24 -18.88
N ARG A 123 41.19 -7.73 -18.11
CA ARG A 123 41.49 -8.52 -16.90
C ARG A 123 42.17 -9.86 -17.22
N SER A 124 41.82 -10.50 -18.34
CA SER A 124 42.47 -11.74 -18.78
C SER A 124 43.94 -11.50 -19.17
N SER A 125 44.24 -10.44 -19.94
CA SER A 125 45.61 -10.11 -20.32
C SER A 125 46.50 -9.78 -19.12
N VAL A 126 45.95 -9.01 -18.14
CA VAL A 126 46.65 -8.73 -16.89
C VAL A 126 46.93 -10.01 -16.09
N LYS A 127 45.97 -10.97 -16.06
CA LYS A 127 46.20 -12.25 -15.38
C LYS A 127 47.26 -13.11 -16.09
N GLN A 128 47.27 -13.10 -17.42
CA GLN A 128 48.28 -13.82 -18.21
C GLN A 128 49.69 -13.23 -18.01
N ALA A 129 49.78 -11.88 -17.95
CA ALA A 129 51.07 -11.21 -17.67
C ALA A 129 51.63 -11.44 -16.25
N ARG A 130 50.77 -11.91 -15.30
CA ARG A 130 51.16 -12.31 -13.95
C ARG A 130 51.60 -13.79 -13.86
N GLY A 131 51.97 -14.43 -14.98
CA GLY A 131 52.42 -15.81 -15.00
C GLY A 131 53.48 -16.14 -13.93
N LYS A 132 53.62 -17.45 -13.61
CA LYS A 132 54.62 -17.92 -12.60
C LYS A 132 55.99 -17.39 -12.91
N VAL A 133 56.58 -16.67 -11.97
CA VAL A 133 57.99 -16.34 -11.99
C VAL A 133 58.75 -17.65 -11.78
N THR A 134 59.39 -18.17 -12.82
CA THR A 134 60.39 -19.25 -12.71
C THR A 134 61.66 -18.57 -12.23
N PHE A 135 62.07 -18.87 -11.01
CA PHE A 135 63.41 -18.56 -10.51
C PHE A 135 64.32 -19.69 -11.04
N ASP A 136 65.20 -19.35 -11.97
CA ASP A 136 66.35 -20.20 -12.35
C ASP A 136 67.41 -20.15 -11.24
#